data_ab200a166f0d56da5e1470639e59983a
#
_entry.id   ab200a166f0d56da5e1470639e59983a
#
_cell.length_a   1.000
_cell.length_b   1.000
_cell.length_c   1.000
_cell.angle_alpha   90.00
_cell.angle_beta   90.00
_cell.angle_gamma   90.00
#
_symmetry.space_group_name_H-M   'P 1'
#
loop_
_entity.id
_entity.type
_entity.pdbx_description
1 polymer ?
#
loop_
_entity_poly.entity_id
_entity_poly.type
_entity_poly.pdbx_seq_one_letter_code
_entity_poly.pdbx_strand_id
1 'polypeptide(L)'
;MQSDGQSIFNESNGDKIKLEVYDLGVIPYSKCLELQRTYHRKLIEGTQGDVLLTCSHPPVITCGTSTEESHFYMPTAEIEATGTSVVNIERGGSVTYHGPEQAVVYPLIDLHNHKTDVGWYMRSLEEVVMRTLQDYGITGIRVPGKTGVWIDENSKIAFSGVRISRWCTLHGFSLNVLPCAERFKPINPCGLGDISILSISELIAPKAVTVPEVTHRLISHFLDIFNYEV
;
A
#
# COMPACT_ATOMS: atom_id res chain seq x y z
N MET A 1 3.83 0.91 36.09
CA MET A 1 5.10 0.93 35.34
C MET A 1 4.74 1.34 33.92
N GLN A 2 4.95 2.62 33.60
CA GLN A 2 4.75 3.18 32.28
C GLN A 2 5.95 2.76 31.43
N SER A 3 5.70 2.03 30.34
CA SER A 3 6.71 1.76 29.32
C SER A 3 6.74 2.96 28.38
N ASP A 4 7.75 3.80 28.53
CA ASP A 4 8.07 4.89 27.61
C ASP A 4 8.30 4.30 26.20
N GLY A 5 7.33 4.51 25.32
CA GLY A 5 7.48 4.24 23.90
C GLY A 5 8.45 5.24 23.29
N GLN A 6 9.72 4.92 23.25
CA GLN A 6 10.68 5.67 22.45
C GLN A 6 10.27 5.59 20.97
N SER A 7 10.07 6.76 20.36
CA SER A 7 9.87 6.90 18.92
C SER A 7 11.05 6.25 18.19
N ILE A 8 10.76 5.23 17.38
CA ILE A 8 11.79 4.57 16.53
C ILE A 8 12.17 5.43 15.30
N PHE A 9 11.51 6.57 15.12
CA PHE A 9 11.80 7.54 14.07
C PHE A 9 12.70 8.63 14.67
N ASN A 10 14.02 8.52 14.44
CA ASN A 10 14.97 9.56 14.78
C ASN A 10 14.77 10.74 13.82
N GLU A 11 14.76 11.96 14.35
CA GLU A 11 14.97 13.17 13.56
C GLU A 11 16.41 13.10 13.00
N SER A 12 16.56 12.67 11.75
CA SER A 12 17.84 12.72 11.08
C SER A 12 18.14 14.16 10.66
N ASN A 13 19.15 14.76 11.26
CA ASN A 13 19.76 16.02 10.83
C ASN A 13 20.65 15.83 9.56
N GLY A 14 20.23 14.97 8.62
CA GLY A 14 20.91 14.73 7.35
C GLY A 14 20.25 15.52 6.22
N ASP A 15 21.01 15.82 5.16
CA ASP A 15 20.47 16.39 3.93
C ASP A 15 19.33 15.51 3.43
N LYS A 16 18.25 16.15 2.97
CA LYS A 16 17.09 15.42 2.42
C LYS A 16 17.48 14.74 1.11
N ILE A 17 16.92 13.56 0.90
CA ILE A 17 17.10 12.79 -0.33
C ILE A 17 16.08 13.28 -1.35
N LYS A 18 16.45 13.37 -2.64
CA LYS A 18 15.50 13.70 -3.70
C LYS A 18 14.61 12.52 -4.03
N LEU A 19 13.31 12.79 -4.16
CA LEU A 19 12.30 11.84 -4.60
C LEU A 19 11.55 12.39 -5.82
N GLU A 20 11.49 11.61 -6.88
CA GLU A 20 10.58 11.91 -7.99
C GLU A 20 9.20 11.35 -7.69
N VAL A 21 8.16 12.19 -7.76
CA VAL A 21 6.77 11.79 -7.49
C VAL A 21 5.94 11.87 -8.76
N TYR A 22 5.28 10.78 -9.13
CA TYR A 22 4.40 10.70 -10.30
C TYR A 22 3.02 10.24 -9.89
N ASP A 23 2.00 11.10 -10.10
CA ASP A 23 0.60 10.69 -10.03
C ASP A 23 0.14 10.21 -11.42
N LEU A 24 -0.19 8.93 -11.52
CA LEU A 24 -0.57 8.27 -12.77
C LEU A 24 -2.10 8.27 -12.99
N GLY A 25 -2.87 8.85 -12.05
CA GLY A 25 -4.32 8.83 -12.09
C GLY A 25 -4.87 7.39 -12.10
N VAL A 26 -5.90 7.14 -12.89
CA VAL A 26 -6.45 5.78 -13.07
C VAL A 26 -5.71 5.08 -14.22
N ILE A 27 -4.92 4.06 -13.89
CA ILE A 27 -4.07 3.34 -14.85
C ILE A 27 -4.30 1.82 -14.78
N PRO A 28 -4.39 1.10 -15.92
CA PRO A 28 -4.40 -0.38 -15.92
C PRO A 28 -3.23 -0.96 -15.15
N TYR A 29 -3.49 -1.97 -14.30
CA TYR A 29 -2.48 -2.56 -13.42
C TYR A 29 -1.24 -3.06 -14.20
N SER A 30 -1.45 -3.73 -15.34
CA SER A 30 -0.36 -4.23 -16.17
C SER A 30 0.60 -3.14 -16.66
N LYS A 31 0.06 -1.98 -17.07
CA LYS A 31 0.87 -0.81 -17.48
C LYS A 31 1.63 -0.22 -16.31
N CYS A 32 0.99 -0.08 -15.16
CA CYS A 32 1.65 0.41 -13.95
C CYS A 32 2.76 -0.54 -13.49
N LEU A 33 2.54 -1.87 -13.54
CA LEU A 33 3.53 -2.88 -13.19
C LEU A 33 4.75 -2.83 -14.12
N GLU A 34 4.55 -2.59 -15.42
CA GLU A 34 5.65 -2.40 -16.39
C GLU A 34 6.50 -1.18 -16.03
N LEU A 35 5.88 -0.06 -15.66
CA LEU A 35 6.57 1.13 -15.17
C LEU A 35 7.35 0.82 -13.88
N GLN A 36 6.71 0.20 -12.90
CA GLN A 36 7.35 -0.18 -11.65
C GLN A 36 8.60 -1.05 -11.90
N ARG A 37 8.49 -2.09 -12.73
CA ARG A 37 9.62 -2.97 -13.08
C ARG A 37 10.74 -2.23 -13.80
N THR A 38 10.39 -1.25 -14.64
CA THR A 38 11.36 -0.43 -15.35
C THR A 38 12.15 0.46 -14.38
N TYR A 39 11.47 1.18 -13.49
CA TYR A 39 12.14 2.01 -12.47
C TYR A 39 12.94 1.16 -11.48
N HIS A 40 12.38 0.04 -11.01
CA HIS A 40 13.07 -0.87 -10.10
C HIS A 40 14.38 -1.42 -10.70
N ARG A 41 14.38 -1.80 -11.98
CA ARG A 41 15.60 -2.23 -12.67
C ARG A 41 16.64 -1.11 -12.73
N LYS A 42 16.25 0.10 -13.15
CA LYS A 42 17.12 1.25 -13.22
C LYS A 42 17.68 1.66 -11.84
N LEU A 43 16.86 1.53 -10.80
CA LEU A 43 17.26 1.75 -9.41
C LEU A 43 18.36 0.76 -8.99
N ILE A 44 18.19 -0.54 -9.27
CA ILE A 44 19.20 -1.58 -9.04
C ILE A 44 20.50 -1.32 -9.83
N GLU A 45 20.39 -0.77 -11.03
CA GLU A 45 21.53 -0.41 -11.90
C GLU A 45 22.20 0.91 -11.48
N GLY A 46 21.62 1.66 -10.54
CA GLY A 46 22.09 2.97 -10.09
C GLY A 46 21.97 4.07 -11.15
N THR A 47 21.08 3.89 -12.15
CA THR A 47 20.85 4.85 -13.24
C THR A 47 19.60 5.71 -13.03
N GLN A 48 18.88 5.51 -11.95
CA GLN A 48 17.69 6.25 -11.53
C GLN A 48 17.73 6.45 -10.02
N GLY A 49 17.28 7.61 -9.55
CA GLY A 49 17.02 7.88 -8.13
C GLY A 49 15.70 7.29 -7.66
N ASP A 50 15.38 7.54 -6.41
CA ASP A 50 14.15 7.06 -5.77
C ASP A 50 12.91 7.68 -6.40
N VAL A 51 11.86 6.86 -6.58
CA VAL A 51 10.61 7.24 -7.26
C VAL A 51 9.41 6.81 -6.42
N LEU A 52 8.40 7.67 -6.31
CA LEU A 52 7.10 7.36 -5.76
C LEU A 52 6.05 7.42 -6.87
N LEU A 53 5.41 6.29 -7.17
CA LEU A 53 4.25 6.27 -8.06
C LEU A 53 2.98 6.23 -7.22
N THR A 54 2.01 7.08 -7.56
CA THR A 54 0.67 7.05 -6.98
C THR A 54 -0.36 6.84 -8.08
N CYS A 55 -1.42 6.09 -7.78
CA CYS A 55 -2.48 5.81 -8.75
C CYS A 55 -3.73 5.23 -8.09
N SER A 56 -4.75 5.01 -8.93
CA SER A 56 -5.81 4.01 -8.74
C SER A 56 -5.81 3.05 -9.93
N HIS A 57 -6.50 1.94 -9.82
CA HIS A 57 -6.62 0.96 -10.90
C HIS A 57 -8.07 0.73 -11.30
N PRO A 58 -8.36 0.37 -12.58
CA PRO A 58 -9.57 -0.39 -12.87
C PRO A 58 -9.63 -1.66 -12.01
N PRO A 59 -10.82 -2.23 -11.75
CA PRO A 59 -10.96 -3.42 -10.89
C PRO A 59 -9.98 -4.53 -11.25
N VAL A 60 -9.13 -4.91 -10.29
CA VAL A 60 -8.14 -5.96 -10.45
C VAL A 60 -7.89 -6.71 -9.15
N ILE A 61 -7.80 -8.02 -9.22
CA ILE A 61 -7.31 -8.89 -8.15
C ILE A 61 -5.87 -9.26 -8.46
N THR A 62 -4.96 -9.01 -7.52
CA THR A 62 -3.55 -9.38 -7.65
C THR A 62 -3.23 -10.56 -6.74
N CYS A 63 -2.57 -11.57 -7.32
CA CYS A 63 -2.18 -12.81 -6.65
C CYS A 63 -0.68 -12.72 -6.34
N GLY A 64 -0.33 -12.58 -5.06
CA GLY A 64 1.06 -12.59 -4.61
C GLY A 64 1.63 -14.00 -4.48
N THR A 65 2.89 -14.09 -4.01
CA THR A 65 3.65 -15.35 -3.96
C THR A 65 3.11 -16.41 -3.00
N SER A 66 2.22 -16.01 -2.07
CA SER A 66 1.57 -16.93 -1.11
C SER A 66 0.10 -17.17 -1.46
N THR A 67 -0.32 -16.90 -2.71
CA THR A 67 -1.69 -17.15 -3.14
C THR A 67 -1.91 -18.64 -3.35
N GLU A 68 -3.01 -19.15 -2.79
CA GLU A 68 -3.49 -20.52 -2.95
C GLU A 68 -4.88 -20.52 -3.59
N GLU A 69 -5.29 -21.62 -4.19
CA GLU A 69 -6.62 -21.76 -4.80
C GLU A 69 -7.74 -21.57 -3.77
N SER A 70 -7.51 -22.01 -2.54
CA SER A 70 -8.41 -21.83 -1.39
C SER A 70 -8.68 -20.38 -1.00
N HIS A 71 -7.86 -19.43 -1.51
CA HIS A 71 -8.07 -18.02 -1.30
C HIS A 71 -9.09 -17.39 -2.25
N PHE A 72 -9.69 -18.17 -3.15
CA PHE A 72 -10.78 -17.75 -4.01
C PHE A 72 -12.09 -18.41 -3.59
N TYR A 73 -13.10 -17.61 -3.29
CA TYR A 73 -14.46 -18.10 -3.01
C TYR A 73 -15.29 -18.26 -4.28
N MET A 74 -14.76 -17.78 -5.41
CA MET A 74 -15.38 -17.80 -6.73
C MET A 74 -14.32 -18.19 -7.77
N PRO A 75 -14.63 -19.01 -8.78
CA PRO A 75 -13.71 -19.29 -9.88
C PRO A 75 -13.21 -18.02 -10.56
N THR A 76 -11.93 -17.97 -10.90
CA THR A 76 -11.32 -16.79 -11.54
C THR A 76 -12.01 -16.35 -12.82
N ALA A 77 -12.49 -17.33 -13.62
CA ALA A 77 -13.27 -17.05 -14.84
C ALA A 77 -14.58 -16.29 -14.57
N GLU A 78 -15.24 -16.59 -13.44
CA GLU A 78 -16.46 -15.87 -13.04
C GLU A 78 -16.12 -14.46 -12.55
N ILE A 79 -15.00 -14.29 -11.84
CA ILE A 79 -14.50 -12.98 -11.42
C ILE A 79 -14.20 -12.13 -12.66
N GLU A 80 -13.51 -12.67 -13.64
CA GLU A 80 -13.16 -11.97 -14.88
C GLU A 80 -14.40 -11.61 -15.71
N ALA A 81 -15.45 -12.42 -15.67
CA ALA A 81 -16.73 -12.12 -16.31
C ALA A 81 -17.42 -10.87 -15.71
N THR A 82 -17.06 -10.46 -14.48
CA THR A 82 -17.55 -9.18 -13.88
C THR A 82 -16.79 -7.94 -14.38
N GLY A 83 -15.76 -8.11 -15.22
CA GLY A 83 -14.85 -7.04 -15.64
C GLY A 83 -13.68 -6.80 -14.68
N THR A 84 -13.48 -7.68 -13.68
CA THR A 84 -12.34 -7.62 -12.74
C THR A 84 -11.20 -8.50 -13.26
N SER A 85 -10.04 -7.91 -13.58
CA SER A 85 -8.87 -8.69 -14.02
C SER A 85 -8.27 -9.50 -12.87
N VAL A 86 -7.67 -10.66 -13.17
CA VAL A 86 -6.90 -11.46 -12.18
C VAL A 86 -5.47 -11.59 -12.67
N VAL A 87 -4.48 -11.17 -11.86
CA VAL A 87 -3.08 -11.06 -12.28
C VAL A 87 -2.15 -11.67 -11.24
N ASN A 88 -1.30 -12.63 -11.66
CA ASN A 88 -0.23 -13.17 -10.83
C ASN A 88 0.98 -12.24 -10.84
N ILE A 89 1.52 -11.96 -9.66
CA ILE A 89 2.63 -11.02 -9.47
C ILE A 89 3.59 -11.50 -8.39
N GLU A 90 4.77 -10.89 -8.35
CA GLU A 90 5.88 -11.25 -7.49
C GLU A 90 5.91 -10.56 -6.12
N ARG A 91 4.86 -9.82 -5.70
CA ARG A 91 4.81 -9.24 -4.34
C ARG A 91 4.66 -10.32 -3.27
N GLY A 92 5.14 -10.03 -2.08
CA GLY A 92 4.82 -10.82 -0.90
C GLY A 92 3.33 -10.83 -0.56
N GLY A 93 2.92 -11.84 0.21
CA GLY A 93 1.53 -12.03 0.63
C GLY A 93 0.67 -12.77 -0.40
N SER A 94 -0.63 -12.90 -0.08
CA SER A 94 -1.62 -13.63 -0.85
C SER A 94 -2.42 -12.70 -1.79
N VAL A 95 -3.69 -13.01 -1.98
CA VAL A 95 -4.61 -12.30 -2.87
C VAL A 95 -5.10 -10.99 -2.26
N THR A 96 -5.27 -9.95 -3.08
CA THR A 96 -5.94 -8.68 -2.72
C THR A 96 -6.63 -8.07 -3.92
N TYR A 97 -7.48 -7.09 -3.67
CA TYR A 97 -8.19 -6.31 -4.69
C TYR A 97 -7.62 -4.90 -4.77
N HIS A 98 -7.59 -4.34 -5.99
CA HIS A 98 -7.42 -2.92 -6.24
C HIS A 98 -8.53 -2.40 -7.15
N GLY A 99 -8.95 -1.14 -6.90
CA GLY A 99 -10.01 -0.47 -7.64
C GLY A 99 -9.88 1.05 -7.60
N PRO A 100 -10.77 1.76 -8.30
CA PRO A 100 -10.78 3.22 -8.31
C PRO A 100 -11.14 3.85 -6.96
N GLU A 101 -11.61 3.04 -6.01
CA GLU A 101 -11.98 3.43 -4.65
C GLU A 101 -10.76 3.57 -3.71
N GLN A 102 -9.57 3.17 -4.17
CA GLN A 102 -8.35 3.12 -3.37
C GLN A 102 -7.32 4.15 -3.81
N ALA A 103 -6.58 4.70 -2.85
CA ALA A 103 -5.29 5.34 -3.08
C ALA A 103 -4.20 4.26 -3.03
N VAL A 104 -3.49 4.05 -4.14
CA VAL A 104 -2.43 3.06 -4.28
C VAL A 104 -1.09 3.75 -4.42
N VAL A 105 -0.10 3.31 -3.65
CA VAL A 105 1.23 3.93 -3.58
C VAL A 105 2.30 2.87 -3.77
N TYR A 106 3.19 3.12 -4.72
CA TYR A 106 4.32 2.27 -5.05
C TYR A 106 5.63 3.01 -4.85
N PRO A 107 6.27 2.89 -3.67
CA PRO A 107 7.62 3.41 -3.46
C PRO A 107 8.64 2.50 -4.15
N LEU A 108 9.42 3.07 -5.05
CA LEU A 108 10.51 2.43 -5.74
C LEU A 108 11.79 3.12 -5.25
N ILE A 109 12.32 2.66 -4.11
CA ILE A 109 13.37 3.33 -3.37
C ILE A 109 14.53 2.38 -3.02
N ASP A 110 15.73 2.93 -2.92
CA ASP A 110 16.90 2.20 -2.45
C ASP A 110 17.03 2.32 -0.92
N LEU A 111 16.80 1.21 -0.22
CA LEU A 111 16.87 1.16 1.25
C LEU A 111 18.29 1.35 1.79
N HIS A 112 19.35 1.33 0.96
CA HIS A 112 20.68 1.73 1.41
C HIS A 112 20.74 3.21 1.80
N ASN A 113 19.89 4.04 1.19
CA ASN A 113 19.76 5.47 1.50
C ASN A 113 19.05 5.72 2.83
N HIS A 114 18.45 4.67 3.44
CA HIS A 114 17.67 4.75 4.68
C HIS A 114 18.14 3.71 5.68
N LYS A 115 17.46 2.55 5.68
CA LYS A 115 17.79 1.42 6.54
C LYS A 115 17.55 0.11 5.80
N THR A 116 18.58 -0.73 5.72
CA THR A 116 18.49 -2.08 5.13
C THR A 116 17.82 -3.05 6.10
N ASP A 117 16.53 -2.80 6.36
CA ASP A 117 15.69 -3.54 7.31
C ASP A 117 14.25 -3.60 6.78
N VAL A 118 13.81 -4.80 6.40
CA VAL A 118 12.47 -5.04 5.84
C VAL A 118 11.37 -4.71 6.87
N GLY A 119 11.60 -5.05 8.12
CA GLY A 119 10.66 -4.78 9.21
C GLY A 119 10.47 -3.27 9.42
N TRP A 120 11.56 -2.53 9.46
CA TRP A 120 11.52 -1.07 9.52
C TRP A 120 10.76 -0.47 8.33
N TYR A 121 11.06 -0.91 7.11
CA TYR A 121 10.39 -0.42 5.90
C TYR A 121 8.88 -0.65 5.95
N MET A 122 8.46 -1.87 6.27
CA MET A 122 7.03 -2.19 6.41
C MET A 122 6.35 -1.34 7.48
N ARG A 123 7.00 -1.13 8.65
CA ARG A 123 6.47 -0.28 9.72
C ARG A 123 6.40 1.19 9.32
N SER A 124 7.35 1.66 8.51
CA SER A 124 7.33 3.03 7.95
C SER A 124 6.17 3.24 6.98
N LEU A 125 5.88 2.27 6.11
CA LEU A 125 4.70 2.32 5.23
C LEU A 125 3.38 2.33 6.02
N GLU A 126 3.29 1.50 7.05
CA GLU A 126 2.12 1.51 7.94
C GLU A 126 1.99 2.84 8.69
N GLU A 127 3.11 3.45 9.10
CA GLU A 127 3.12 4.77 9.76
C GLU A 127 2.59 5.87 8.83
N VAL A 128 2.98 5.85 7.54
CA VAL A 128 2.44 6.77 6.52
C VAL A 128 0.90 6.71 6.49
N VAL A 129 0.36 5.50 6.45
CA VAL A 129 -1.09 5.29 6.45
C VAL A 129 -1.72 5.75 7.77
N MET A 130 -1.12 5.41 8.91
CA MET A 130 -1.67 5.77 10.23
C MET A 130 -1.72 7.28 10.43
N ARG A 131 -0.67 8.01 10.03
CA ARG A 131 -0.67 9.50 10.09
C ARG A 131 -1.71 10.08 9.13
N THR A 132 -1.85 9.51 7.92
CA THR A 132 -2.90 9.92 6.99
C THR A 132 -4.29 9.72 7.58
N LEU A 133 -4.56 8.59 8.23
CA LEU A 133 -5.84 8.33 8.90
C LEU A 133 -6.09 9.32 10.04
N GLN A 134 -5.05 9.71 10.78
CA GLN A 134 -5.13 10.66 11.87
C GLN A 134 -5.57 12.07 11.41
N ASP A 135 -5.21 12.47 10.18
CA ASP A 135 -5.69 13.72 9.58
C ASP A 135 -7.23 13.75 9.43
N TYR A 136 -7.86 12.59 9.37
CA TYR A 136 -9.30 12.41 9.30
C TYR A 136 -9.94 12.09 10.67
N GLY A 137 -9.15 12.10 11.74
CA GLY A 137 -9.62 11.76 13.09
C GLY A 137 -9.81 10.24 13.30
N ILE A 138 -9.24 9.41 12.44
CA ILE A 138 -9.31 7.95 12.50
C ILE A 138 -8.04 7.42 13.16
N THR A 139 -8.19 6.56 14.17
CA THR A 139 -7.06 5.86 14.78
C THR A 139 -6.82 4.53 14.08
N GLY A 140 -5.71 4.46 13.33
CA GLY A 140 -5.23 3.19 12.78
C GLY A 140 -4.34 2.44 13.75
N ILE A 141 -4.38 1.12 13.72
CA ILE A 141 -3.54 0.25 14.56
C ILE A 141 -2.77 -0.78 13.74
N ARG A 142 -1.71 -1.31 14.32
CA ARG A 142 -1.00 -2.51 13.86
C ARG A 142 -1.49 -3.73 14.64
N VAL A 143 -1.81 -4.81 13.95
CA VAL A 143 -2.19 -6.08 14.59
C VAL A 143 -0.99 -7.03 14.52
N PRO A 144 -0.51 -7.57 15.65
CA PRO A 144 0.63 -8.49 15.66
C PRO A 144 0.44 -9.68 14.70
N GLY A 145 1.45 -9.96 13.87
CA GLY A 145 1.40 -11.04 12.88
C GLY A 145 0.60 -10.75 11.61
N LYS A 146 -0.09 -9.61 11.52
CA LYS A 146 -0.85 -9.21 10.33
C LYS A 146 -0.28 -7.91 9.76
N THR A 147 0.04 -7.89 8.46
CA THR A 147 0.54 -6.69 7.77
C THR A 147 -0.58 -5.70 7.43
N GLY A 148 -0.22 -4.45 7.16
CA GLY A 148 -1.13 -3.37 6.82
C GLY A 148 -1.69 -2.65 8.05
N VAL A 149 -2.69 -1.78 7.83
CA VAL A 149 -3.28 -0.97 8.90
C VAL A 149 -4.73 -1.37 9.12
N TRP A 150 -5.10 -1.40 10.39
CA TRP A 150 -6.37 -1.89 10.89
C TRP A 150 -7.06 -0.81 11.73
N ILE A 151 -8.37 -0.90 11.88
CA ILE A 151 -9.18 -0.06 12.78
C ILE A 151 -9.39 -0.76 14.12
N ASP A 152 -9.53 -2.07 14.07
CA ASP A 152 -9.56 -2.98 15.20
C ASP A 152 -8.93 -4.34 14.78
N GLU A 153 -8.98 -5.35 15.64
CA GLU A 153 -8.34 -6.66 15.38
C GLU A 153 -8.93 -7.42 14.16
N ASN A 154 -10.12 -7.05 13.70
CA ASN A 154 -10.87 -7.73 12.63
C ASN A 154 -11.23 -6.82 11.45
N SER A 155 -11.00 -5.50 11.56
CA SER A 155 -11.41 -4.52 10.54
C SER A 155 -10.18 -3.88 9.90
N LYS A 156 -9.96 -4.19 8.62
CA LYS A 156 -8.79 -3.75 7.86
C LYS A 156 -9.14 -2.60 6.93
N ILE A 157 -8.26 -1.57 6.87
CA ILE A 157 -8.44 -0.41 6.02
C ILE A 157 -7.34 -0.25 4.97
N ALA A 158 -6.14 -0.77 5.23
CA ALA A 158 -5.02 -0.67 4.28
C ALA A 158 -4.26 -2.00 4.15
N PHE A 159 -3.78 -2.26 2.95
CA PHE A 159 -3.08 -3.47 2.56
C PHE A 159 -1.67 -3.14 2.10
N SER A 160 -0.70 -3.95 2.49
CA SER A 160 0.70 -3.79 2.11
C SER A 160 1.25 -5.12 1.61
N GLY A 161 1.92 -5.07 0.47
CA GLY A 161 2.59 -6.22 -0.11
C GLY A 161 3.74 -5.75 -1.01
N VAL A 162 4.97 -6.01 -0.60
CA VAL A 162 6.18 -5.52 -1.26
C VAL A 162 7.05 -6.67 -1.76
N ARG A 163 7.96 -6.36 -2.67
CA ARG A 163 9.13 -7.15 -2.99
C ARG A 163 10.37 -6.28 -2.78
N ILE A 164 11.43 -6.87 -2.25
CA ILE A 164 12.72 -6.20 -2.09
C ILE A 164 13.78 -7.08 -2.76
N SER A 165 14.56 -6.49 -3.65
CA SER A 165 15.67 -7.14 -4.32
C SER A 165 16.86 -6.21 -4.33
N ARG A 166 18.02 -6.67 -3.82
CA ARG A 166 19.22 -5.85 -3.65
C ARG A 166 18.94 -4.54 -2.90
N TRP A 167 18.07 -4.62 -1.90
CA TRP A 167 17.58 -3.49 -1.09
C TRP A 167 16.79 -2.43 -1.85
N CYS A 168 16.48 -2.64 -3.15
CA CYS A 168 15.56 -1.82 -3.91
C CYS A 168 14.14 -2.39 -3.81
N THR A 169 13.16 -1.51 -3.60
CA THR A 169 11.76 -1.89 -3.34
C THR A 169 10.93 -1.93 -4.61
N LEU A 170 9.92 -2.79 -4.63
CA LEU A 170 8.93 -2.94 -5.70
C LEU A 170 7.56 -3.22 -5.08
N HIS A 171 6.48 -2.81 -5.75
CA HIS A 171 5.12 -2.78 -5.23
C HIS A 171 4.98 -1.81 -4.04
N GLY A 172 4.01 -1.98 -3.15
CA GLY A 172 3.78 -1.02 -2.08
C GLY A 172 2.54 -1.31 -1.27
N PHE A 173 1.64 -0.34 -1.15
CA PHE A 173 0.44 -0.44 -0.33
C PHE A 173 -0.77 0.26 -0.97
N SER A 174 -1.95 -0.08 -0.46
CA SER A 174 -3.21 0.57 -0.81
C SER A 174 -3.99 0.96 0.45
N LEU A 175 -4.65 2.11 0.40
CA LEU A 175 -5.57 2.61 1.42
C LEU A 175 -6.97 2.72 0.81
N ASN A 176 -7.96 2.10 1.46
CA ASN A 176 -9.35 2.19 1.07
C ASN A 176 -9.89 3.58 1.42
N VAL A 177 -10.26 4.35 0.41
CA VAL A 177 -10.81 5.71 0.57
C VAL A 177 -12.32 5.71 0.50
N LEU A 178 -12.87 5.05 -0.52
CA LEU A 178 -14.31 4.89 -0.74
C LEU A 178 -14.74 3.44 -0.50
N PRO A 179 -16.05 3.15 -0.29
CA PRO A 179 -16.51 1.80 0.00
C PRO A 179 -16.14 0.80 -1.10
N CYS A 180 -15.46 -0.25 -0.72
CA CYS A 180 -15.00 -1.30 -1.65
C CYS A 180 -15.15 -2.72 -1.08
N ALA A 181 -15.77 -2.92 0.09
CA ALA A 181 -15.90 -4.21 0.75
C ALA A 181 -16.53 -5.29 -0.15
N GLU A 182 -17.55 -4.94 -0.93
CA GLU A 182 -18.21 -5.84 -1.88
C GLU A 182 -17.25 -6.43 -2.93
N ARG A 183 -16.20 -5.67 -3.29
CA ARG A 183 -15.18 -6.08 -4.25
C ARG A 183 -14.23 -7.16 -3.72
N PHE A 184 -14.16 -7.31 -2.40
CA PHE A 184 -13.35 -8.35 -1.75
C PHE A 184 -14.11 -9.66 -1.57
N LYS A 185 -15.44 -9.70 -1.71
CA LYS A 185 -16.27 -10.93 -1.52
C LYS A 185 -15.82 -12.14 -2.34
N PRO A 186 -15.27 -12.01 -3.58
CA PRO A 186 -14.81 -13.16 -4.33
C PRO A 186 -13.56 -13.84 -3.78
N ILE A 187 -12.86 -13.20 -2.81
CA ILE A 187 -11.54 -13.64 -2.33
C ILE A 187 -11.48 -13.68 -0.80
N ASN A 188 -10.53 -14.47 -0.28
CA ASN A 188 -10.08 -14.43 1.11
C ASN A 188 -8.85 -13.51 1.18
N PRO A 189 -9.00 -12.21 1.48
CA PRO A 189 -7.90 -11.27 1.40
C PRO A 189 -6.80 -11.63 2.40
N CYS A 190 -5.58 -11.77 1.89
CA CYS A 190 -4.40 -12.16 2.67
C CYS A 190 -4.49 -13.56 3.34
N GLY A 191 -5.47 -14.39 3.02
CA GLY A 191 -5.70 -15.67 3.67
C GLY A 191 -6.12 -15.55 5.15
N LEU A 192 -6.67 -14.40 5.57
CA LEU A 192 -6.96 -14.10 6.98
C LEU A 192 -8.36 -14.52 7.45
N GLY A 193 -9.15 -15.15 6.56
CA GLY A 193 -10.54 -15.52 6.86
C GLY A 193 -11.49 -14.31 6.89
N ASP A 194 -12.50 -14.39 7.75
CA ASP A 194 -13.55 -13.37 7.84
C ASP A 194 -13.04 -12.10 8.53
N ILE A 195 -12.57 -11.15 7.72
CA ILE A 195 -12.23 -9.82 8.16
C ILE A 195 -13.17 -8.79 7.52
N SER A 196 -13.48 -7.74 8.27
CA SER A 196 -14.20 -6.58 7.74
C SER A 196 -13.25 -5.69 6.94
N ILE A 197 -13.71 -5.21 5.78
CA ILE A 197 -12.99 -4.24 4.95
C ILE A 197 -13.68 -2.90 5.13
N LEU A 198 -12.94 -1.91 5.62
CA LEU A 198 -13.43 -0.56 5.86
C LEU A 198 -12.76 0.44 4.93
N SER A 199 -13.36 1.61 4.79
CA SER A 199 -12.84 2.76 4.06
C SER A 199 -12.90 4.04 4.89
N ILE A 200 -12.11 5.05 4.51
CA ILE A 200 -12.12 6.36 5.19
C ILE A 200 -13.53 6.96 5.16
N SER A 201 -14.18 6.98 3.99
CA SER A 201 -15.49 7.63 3.83
C SER A 201 -16.59 7.03 4.70
N GLU A 202 -16.55 5.72 4.97
CA GLU A 202 -17.49 5.06 5.89
C GLU A 202 -17.29 5.52 7.33
N LEU A 203 -16.03 5.71 7.73
CA LEU A 203 -15.67 6.07 9.11
C LEU A 203 -15.91 7.55 9.44
N ILE A 204 -15.86 8.44 8.44
CA ILE A 204 -16.04 9.88 8.65
C ILE A 204 -17.41 10.42 8.22
N ALA A 205 -18.31 9.54 7.75
CA ALA A 205 -19.64 9.97 7.31
C ALA A 205 -20.33 10.89 8.33
N PRO A 206 -21.01 11.97 7.89
CA PRO A 206 -21.36 12.31 6.50
C PRO A 206 -20.32 13.19 5.77
N LYS A 207 -19.08 13.34 6.26
CA LYS A 207 -18.05 14.12 5.56
C LYS A 207 -17.65 13.42 4.27
N ALA A 208 -17.52 14.21 3.19
CA ALA A 208 -17.01 13.70 1.92
C ALA A 208 -15.48 13.65 1.93
N VAL A 209 -14.92 12.70 1.22
CA VAL A 209 -13.48 12.54 0.98
C VAL A 209 -13.27 12.00 -0.43
N THR A 210 -12.17 12.35 -1.07
CA THR A 210 -11.82 11.90 -2.42
C THR A 210 -10.48 11.16 -2.43
N VAL A 211 -10.30 10.26 -3.39
CA VAL A 211 -9.04 9.52 -3.56
C VAL A 211 -7.86 10.46 -3.81
N PRO A 212 -7.94 11.47 -4.69
CA PRO A 212 -6.83 12.42 -4.87
C PRO A 212 -6.44 13.19 -3.60
N GLU A 213 -7.42 13.60 -2.79
CA GLU A 213 -7.15 14.28 -1.51
C GLU A 213 -6.34 13.39 -0.55
N VAL A 214 -6.76 12.13 -0.40
CA VAL A 214 -6.06 11.16 0.46
C VAL A 214 -4.67 10.85 -0.10
N THR A 215 -4.55 10.70 -1.42
CA THR A 215 -3.26 10.46 -2.09
C THR A 215 -2.28 11.59 -1.79
N HIS A 216 -2.71 12.85 -1.83
CA HIS A 216 -1.85 13.99 -1.51
C HIS A 216 -1.34 13.95 -0.06
N ARG A 217 -2.18 13.55 0.90
CA ARG A 217 -1.77 13.38 2.31
C ARG A 217 -0.80 12.23 2.48
N LEU A 218 -1.03 11.10 1.79
CA LEU A 218 -0.11 9.96 1.78
C LEU A 218 1.29 10.38 1.28
N ILE A 219 1.35 11.16 0.20
CA ILE A 219 2.62 11.70 -0.32
C ILE A 219 3.30 12.57 0.75
N SER A 220 2.57 13.51 1.37
CA SER A 220 3.12 14.40 2.39
C SER A 220 3.74 13.62 3.56
N HIS A 221 3.00 12.67 4.13
CA HIS A 221 3.50 11.85 5.22
C HIS A 221 4.62 10.89 4.81
N PHE A 222 4.61 10.43 3.55
CA PHE A 222 5.71 9.64 3.01
C PHE A 222 7.02 10.45 2.97
N LEU A 223 6.96 11.69 2.46
CA LEU A 223 8.11 12.59 2.42
C LEU A 223 8.69 12.84 3.83
N ASP A 224 7.82 13.08 4.79
CA ASP A 224 8.23 13.33 6.18
C ASP A 224 8.89 12.10 6.83
N ILE A 225 8.27 10.92 6.71
CA ILE A 225 8.72 9.70 7.38
C ILE A 225 10.02 9.18 6.79
N PHE A 226 10.20 9.31 5.48
CA PHE A 226 11.39 8.85 4.77
C PHE A 226 12.44 9.96 4.56
N ASN A 227 12.20 11.18 5.08
CA ASN A 227 13.10 12.34 4.98
C ASN A 227 13.43 12.72 3.51
N TYR A 228 12.40 12.77 2.67
CA TYR A 228 12.54 13.20 1.28
C TYR A 228 12.20 14.67 1.05
N GLU A 229 12.74 15.20 -0.05
CA GLU A 229 12.25 16.42 -0.71
C GLU A 229 11.91 16.12 -2.18
N VAL A 230 10.99 16.91 -2.74
CA VAL A 230 10.54 16.81 -4.14
C VAL A 230 11.22 17.88 -5.00
#